data_93bd23321b5b50a5a3fe81c2f7bb8d01
#
_entry.id   93bd23321b5b50a5a3fe81c2f7bb8d01
#
_cell.length_a   1.000
_cell.length_b   1.000
_cell.length_c   1.000
_cell.angle_alpha   90.00
_cell.angle_beta   90.00
_cell.angle_gamma   90.00
#
_symmetry.space_group_name_H-M   'P 1'
#
loop_
_entity.id
_entity.type
_entity.pdbx_description
1 polymer ?
#
loop_
_entity_poly.entity_id
_entity_poly.type
_entity_poly.pdbx_seq_one_letter_code
_entity_poly.pdbx_strand_id
1 'polypeptide(L)'
;MASKKEVMIVNRRSKKALQATGLDNGQVVEQAAATGADNQLWTIVEAEGGVKLFNKANGKVLDVMQGGTADGTWAQTWEDVGGESQLWTVENVTPTYKKLIHVLSGKALDIVDMCDEDGAPAQI
;
A
#
# COMPACT_ATOMS: atom_id res chain seq x y z
N MET A 1 -16.30 -4.21 -17.71
CA MET A 1 -14.88 -4.52 -17.59
C MET A 1 -14.27 -3.67 -16.48
N ALA A 2 -13.62 -4.30 -15.50
CA ALA A 2 -12.99 -3.55 -14.44
C ALA A 2 -11.84 -2.71 -15.00
N SER A 3 -11.76 -1.45 -14.64
CA SER A 3 -10.63 -0.60 -15.00
C SER A 3 -9.43 -0.94 -14.14
N LYS A 4 -8.25 -1.00 -14.74
CA LYS A 4 -6.97 -1.17 -14.08
C LYS A 4 -6.16 0.09 -14.28
N LYS A 5 -5.56 0.57 -13.23
CA LYS A 5 -4.78 1.80 -13.27
C LYS A 5 -3.45 1.59 -12.55
N GLU A 6 -2.36 1.86 -13.25
CA GLU A 6 -1.02 1.78 -12.69
C GLU A 6 -0.63 3.13 -12.10
N VAL A 7 -0.19 3.14 -10.84
CA VAL A 7 0.13 4.36 -10.11
C VAL A 7 1.38 4.16 -9.24
N MET A 8 1.99 5.28 -8.86
CA MET A 8 2.88 5.34 -7.70
C MET A 8 2.07 5.85 -6.51
N ILE A 9 2.35 5.33 -5.32
CA ILE A 9 1.75 5.81 -4.08
C ILE A 9 2.81 6.65 -3.39
N VAL A 10 2.65 7.98 -3.42
CA VAL A 10 3.65 8.94 -2.96
C VAL A 10 3.19 9.59 -1.67
N ASN A 11 4.03 9.52 -0.63
CA ASN A 11 3.74 10.14 0.64
C ASN A 11 3.76 11.67 0.47
N ARG A 12 2.69 12.32 0.90
CA ARG A 12 2.55 13.78 0.80
C ARG A 12 3.67 14.51 1.52
N ARG A 13 4.06 14.04 2.69
CA ARG A 13 5.08 14.68 3.54
C ARG A 13 6.49 14.51 2.96
N SER A 14 6.90 13.26 2.73
CA SER A 14 8.27 12.96 2.33
C SER A 14 8.52 13.07 0.84
N LYS A 15 7.45 13.03 0.03
CA LYS A 15 7.52 12.94 -1.44
C LYS A 15 8.18 11.63 -1.92
N LYS A 16 8.27 10.63 -1.06
CA LYS A 16 8.84 9.33 -1.38
C LYS A 16 7.74 8.36 -1.77
N ALA A 17 8.08 7.36 -2.59
CA ALA A 17 7.15 6.37 -3.10
C ALA A 17 7.15 5.12 -2.23
N LEU A 18 5.99 4.48 -2.08
CA LEU A 18 5.89 3.17 -1.46
C LEU A 18 6.40 2.10 -2.39
N GLN A 19 7.20 1.19 -1.86
CA GLN A 19 7.79 0.10 -2.65
C GLN A 19 7.75 -1.23 -1.91
N ALA A 20 7.68 -2.31 -2.70
CA ALA A 20 7.91 -3.65 -2.20
C ALA A 20 9.41 -3.86 -2.01
N THR A 21 9.79 -4.64 -0.99
CA THR A 21 11.20 -4.87 -0.67
C THR A 21 11.72 -6.22 -1.13
N GLY A 22 10.87 -7.07 -1.70
CA GLY A 22 11.30 -8.36 -2.21
C GLY A 22 10.19 -9.10 -2.94
N LEU A 23 10.46 -10.35 -3.28
CA LEU A 23 9.58 -11.17 -4.10
C LEU A 23 8.74 -12.17 -3.29
N ASP A 24 9.09 -12.39 -2.03
CA ASP A 24 8.43 -13.37 -1.17
C ASP A 24 7.23 -12.77 -0.44
N ASN A 25 6.35 -13.64 0.04
CA ASN A 25 5.25 -13.25 0.92
C ASN A 25 5.81 -12.69 2.24
N GLY A 26 5.18 -11.63 2.76
CA GLY A 26 5.53 -11.10 4.08
C GLY A 26 6.65 -10.07 4.08
N GLN A 27 7.11 -9.66 2.92
CA GLN A 27 8.14 -8.62 2.83
C GLN A 27 7.53 -7.24 3.06
N VAL A 28 8.19 -6.44 3.89
CA VAL A 28 7.67 -5.12 4.30
C VAL A 28 7.54 -4.17 3.10
N VAL A 29 6.53 -3.32 3.16
CA VAL A 29 6.38 -2.19 2.25
C VAL A 29 6.98 -0.97 2.95
N GLU A 30 7.86 -0.28 2.25
CA GLU A 30 8.58 0.88 2.78
C GLU A 30 8.51 2.06 1.81
N GLN A 31 8.94 3.23 2.23
CA GLN A 31 9.11 4.35 1.32
C GLN A 31 10.57 4.48 0.87
N ALA A 32 10.75 4.99 -0.34
CA ALA A 32 12.07 5.33 -0.88
C ALA A 32 11.93 6.42 -1.93
N ALA A 33 13.05 7.04 -2.31
CA ALA A 33 13.06 8.07 -3.35
C ALA A 33 12.30 7.58 -4.59
N ALA A 34 11.41 8.41 -5.12
CA ALA A 34 10.56 8.04 -6.25
C ALA A 34 11.40 7.95 -7.53
N THR A 35 11.51 6.75 -8.08
CA THR A 35 12.28 6.46 -9.30
C THR A 35 11.42 5.93 -10.44
N GLY A 36 10.21 5.45 -10.13
CA GLY A 36 9.35 4.80 -11.10
C GLY A 36 9.74 3.36 -11.40
N ALA A 37 10.62 2.76 -10.59
CA ALA A 37 10.99 1.34 -10.73
C ALA A 37 9.77 0.44 -10.54
N ASP A 38 9.81 -0.79 -11.07
CA ASP A 38 8.68 -1.72 -11.02
C ASP A 38 8.17 -1.97 -9.60
N ASN A 39 9.06 -2.01 -8.60
CA ASN A 39 8.65 -2.24 -7.21
C ASN A 39 7.94 -1.03 -6.58
N GLN A 40 7.91 0.10 -7.28
CA GLN A 40 7.17 1.32 -6.87
C GLN A 40 5.89 1.52 -7.65
N LEU A 41 5.56 0.62 -8.56
CA LEU A 41 4.37 0.73 -9.39
C LEU A 41 3.32 -0.25 -8.90
N TRP A 42 2.11 0.26 -8.73
CA TRP A 42 0.99 -0.50 -8.18
C TRP A 42 -0.19 -0.42 -9.14
N THR A 43 -0.83 -1.55 -9.39
CA THR A 43 -2.04 -1.59 -10.20
C THR A 43 -3.24 -1.62 -9.27
N ILE A 44 -4.11 -0.63 -9.40
CA ILE A 44 -5.37 -0.56 -8.67
C ILE A 44 -6.39 -1.42 -9.40
N VAL A 45 -6.93 -2.42 -8.72
CA VAL A 45 -7.96 -3.32 -9.27
C VAL A 45 -9.19 -3.23 -8.39
N GLU A 46 -10.32 -2.86 -8.97
CA GLU A 46 -11.57 -2.83 -8.24
C GLU A 46 -12.00 -4.23 -7.82
N ALA A 47 -12.51 -4.35 -6.60
CA ALA A 47 -13.01 -5.58 -6.04
C ALA A 47 -14.26 -5.27 -5.22
N GLU A 48 -15.00 -6.31 -4.85
CA GLU A 48 -16.15 -6.15 -3.97
C GLU A 48 -15.67 -5.65 -2.60
N GLY A 49 -16.18 -4.50 -2.17
CA GLY A 49 -15.85 -3.92 -0.87
C GLY A 49 -14.65 -2.98 -0.86
N GLY A 50 -13.99 -2.77 -2.00
CA GLY A 50 -12.84 -1.86 -2.06
C GLY A 50 -11.99 -2.08 -3.28
N VAL A 51 -10.70 -1.85 -3.14
CA VAL A 51 -9.71 -2.08 -4.20
C VAL A 51 -8.58 -2.94 -3.68
N LYS A 52 -7.91 -3.64 -4.59
CA LYS A 52 -6.64 -4.32 -4.35
C LYS A 52 -5.55 -3.55 -5.07
N LEU A 53 -4.37 -3.56 -4.50
CA LEU A 53 -3.21 -2.86 -5.04
C LEU A 53 -2.12 -3.89 -5.31
N PHE A 54 -1.91 -4.22 -6.60
CA PHE A 54 -0.94 -5.21 -7.02
C PHE A 54 0.39 -4.55 -7.34
N ASN A 55 1.47 -5.04 -6.72
CA ASN A 55 2.81 -4.56 -7.01
C ASN A 55 3.31 -5.12 -8.34
N LYS A 56 3.84 -4.28 -9.19
CA LYS A 56 4.28 -4.69 -10.53
C LYS A 56 5.48 -5.63 -10.48
N ALA A 57 6.39 -5.45 -9.53
CA ALA A 57 7.61 -6.26 -9.48
C ALA A 57 7.34 -7.71 -9.05
N ASN A 58 6.45 -7.92 -8.08
CA ASN A 58 6.22 -9.26 -7.52
C ASN A 58 4.82 -9.82 -7.75
N GLY A 59 3.89 -9.03 -8.30
CA GLY A 59 2.52 -9.48 -8.55
C GLY A 59 1.68 -9.71 -7.30
N LYS A 60 2.18 -9.32 -6.14
CA LYS A 60 1.50 -9.49 -4.85
C LYS A 60 0.71 -8.24 -4.48
N VAL A 61 -0.21 -8.38 -3.53
CA VAL A 61 -1.06 -7.26 -3.12
C VAL A 61 -0.56 -6.60 -1.85
N LEU A 62 -0.89 -5.32 -1.70
CA LEU A 62 -0.68 -4.58 -0.46
C LEU A 62 -1.58 -5.18 0.61
N ASP A 63 -0.99 -5.55 1.73
CA ASP A 63 -1.63 -6.27 2.82
C ASP A 63 -1.09 -5.74 4.14
N VAL A 64 -1.68 -6.15 5.24
CA VAL A 64 -1.21 -5.83 6.59
C VAL A 64 -0.75 -7.12 7.26
N MET A 65 0.40 -7.09 7.90
CA MET A 65 1.03 -8.28 8.48
C MET A 65 0.07 -9.03 9.40
N GLN A 66 -0.06 -10.33 9.17
CA GLN A 66 -0.88 -11.25 9.94
C GLN A 66 -2.37 -10.83 10.06
N GLY A 67 -2.85 -10.01 9.12
CA GLY A 67 -4.21 -9.48 9.21
C GLY A 67 -4.45 -8.64 10.46
N GLY A 68 -3.41 -8.01 10.98
CA GLY A 68 -3.47 -7.22 12.20
C GLY A 68 -4.31 -5.95 12.04
N THR A 69 -4.90 -5.51 13.15
CA THR A 69 -5.75 -4.32 13.17
C THR A 69 -5.29 -3.26 14.16
N ALA A 70 -4.23 -3.55 14.90
CA ALA A 70 -3.68 -2.61 15.89
C ALA A 70 -2.91 -1.48 15.22
N ASP A 71 -2.92 -0.30 15.85
CA ASP A 71 -2.09 0.83 15.42
C ASP A 71 -0.63 0.39 15.34
N GLY A 72 0.05 0.79 14.27
CA GLY A 72 1.47 0.49 14.08
C GLY A 72 1.75 -0.86 13.44
N THR A 73 0.74 -1.63 13.04
CA THR A 73 0.97 -2.89 12.31
C THR A 73 1.51 -2.56 10.91
N TRP A 74 2.60 -3.20 10.53
CA TRP A 74 3.29 -2.90 9.28
C TRP A 74 2.56 -3.46 8.06
N ALA A 75 2.67 -2.76 6.96
CA ALA A 75 2.19 -3.21 5.66
C ALA A 75 3.23 -4.13 5.01
N GLN A 76 2.75 -5.05 4.22
CA GLN A 76 3.55 -6.05 3.51
C GLN A 76 2.99 -6.27 2.12
N THR A 77 3.69 -7.06 1.31
CA THR A 77 3.10 -7.67 0.12
C THR A 77 2.91 -9.15 0.37
N TRP A 78 1.78 -9.67 -0.07
CA TRP A 78 1.39 -11.07 0.06
C TRP A 78 0.59 -11.48 -1.15
N GLU A 79 0.60 -12.77 -1.47
CA GLU A 79 -0.23 -13.26 -2.56
C GLU A 79 -1.71 -12.93 -2.32
N ASP A 80 -2.46 -12.73 -3.38
CA ASP A 80 -3.88 -12.40 -3.29
C ASP A 80 -4.66 -13.63 -2.82
N VAL A 81 -5.17 -13.59 -1.60
CA VAL A 81 -5.99 -14.66 -1.01
C VAL A 81 -7.45 -14.25 -0.83
N GLY A 82 -7.81 -13.05 -1.26
CA GLY A 82 -9.19 -12.57 -1.20
C GLY A 82 -9.66 -12.13 0.18
N GLY A 83 -8.75 -11.94 1.14
CA GLY A 83 -9.11 -11.53 2.50
C GLY A 83 -9.35 -10.02 2.62
N GLU A 84 -10.11 -9.63 3.66
CA GLU A 84 -10.39 -8.20 3.91
C GLU A 84 -9.14 -7.40 4.25
N SER A 85 -8.10 -8.06 4.79
CA SER A 85 -6.82 -7.40 5.07
C SER A 85 -6.13 -6.89 3.82
N GLN A 86 -6.54 -7.38 2.65
CA GLN A 86 -5.97 -7.00 1.35
C GLN A 86 -6.86 -6.01 0.59
N LEU A 87 -7.92 -5.54 1.22
CA LEU A 87 -8.83 -4.56 0.64
C LEU A 87 -8.59 -3.19 1.24
N TRP A 88 -8.64 -2.20 0.37
CA TRP A 88 -8.41 -0.80 0.71
C TRP A 88 -9.51 0.05 0.10
N THR A 89 -9.87 1.15 0.75
CA THR A 89 -10.69 2.17 0.12
C THR A 89 -9.85 3.42 -0.10
N VAL A 90 -10.11 4.11 -1.18
CA VAL A 90 -9.44 5.35 -1.52
C VAL A 90 -10.38 6.50 -1.13
N GLU A 91 -9.98 7.26 -0.12
CA GLU A 91 -10.77 8.37 0.37
C GLU A 91 -10.16 9.70 -0.08
N ASN A 92 -10.94 10.54 -0.72
CA ASN A 92 -10.48 11.87 -1.14
C ASN A 92 -10.40 12.80 0.07
N VAL A 93 -9.25 13.45 0.25
CA VAL A 93 -9.03 14.46 1.29
C VAL A 93 -9.10 15.84 0.68
N THR A 94 -8.36 16.03 -0.42
CA THR A 94 -8.39 17.24 -1.24
C THR A 94 -8.45 16.81 -2.70
N PRO A 95 -8.62 17.71 -3.66
CA PRO A 95 -8.57 17.31 -5.07
C PRO A 95 -7.26 16.63 -5.49
N THR A 96 -6.16 16.87 -4.74
CA THR A 96 -4.83 16.36 -5.07
C THR A 96 -4.43 15.15 -4.24
N TYR A 97 -4.87 15.07 -2.98
CA TYR A 97 -4.40 14.07 -2.02
C TYR A 97 -5.52 13.15 -1.55
N LYS A 98 -5.15 11.88 -1.30
CA LYS A 98 -6.06 10.82 -0.90
C LYS A 98 -5.52 10.09 0.32
N LYS A 99 -6.40 9.36 1.00
CA LYS A 99 -6.01 8.39 2.02
C LYS A 99 -6.30 7.00 1.50
N LEU A 100 -5.47 6.05 1.86
CA LEU A 100 -5.75 4.62 1.69
C LEU A 100 -6.21 4.09 3.04
N ILE A 101 -7.45 3.63 3.11
CA ILE A 101 -8.04 3.11 4.33
C ILE A 101 -8.09 1.58 4.25
N HIS A 102 -7.49 0.92 5.22
CA HIS A 102 -7.51 -0.54 5.35
C HIS A 102 -8.94 -0.98 5.72
N VAL A 103 -9.57 -1.80 4.89
CA VAL A 103 -10.98 -2.15 5.08
C VAL A 103 -11.19 -2.90 6.41
N LEU A 104 -10.34 -3.88 6.71
CA LEU A 104 -10.50 -4.70 7.91
C LEU A 104 -10.40 -3.88 9.20
N SER A 105 -9.45 -2.96 9.29
CA SER A 105 -9.21 -2.18 10.51
C SER A 105 -9.88 -0.81 10.53
N GLY A 106 -10.23 -0.28 9.36
CA GLY A 106 -10.72 1.09 9.23
C GLY A 106 -9.63 2.15 9.41
N LYS A 107 -8.36 1.75 9.45
CA LYS A 107 -7.22 2.65 9.69
C LYS A 107 -6.55 3.08 8.40
N ALA A 108 -5.95 4.27 8.41
CA ALA A 108 -5.26 4.81 7.25
C ALA A 108 -3.83 4.26 7.16
N LEU A 109 -3.38 4.04 5.94
CA LEU A 109 -1.97 3.74 5.67
C LEU A 109 -1.12 4.97 5.97
N ASP A 110 -0.02 4.78 6.66
CA ASP A 110 0.84 5.84 7.16
C ASP A 110 2.29 5.37 7.15
N ILE A 111 3.22 6.28 7.41
CA ILE A 111 4.66 5.95 7.55
C ILE A 111 5.04 6.03 9.02
N VAL A 112 5.80 5.05 9.48
CA VAL A 112 6.28 4.95 10.86
C VAL A 112 6.95 6.26 11.28
N ASP A 113 6.53 6.81 12.42
CA ASP A 113 7.08 8.02 13.06
C ASP A 113 7.11 9.25 12.15
N MET A 114 6.25 9.31 11.13
CA MET A 114 6.26 10.39 10.13
C MET A 114 7.67 10.63 9.55
N CYS A 115 8.44 9.56 9.42
CA CYS A 115 9.82 9.60 8.98
C CYS A 115 9.93 10.06 7.53
N ASP A 116 10.97 10.85 7.21
CA ASP A 116 11.23 11.31 5.84
C ASP A 116 12.34 10.52 5.16
N GLU A 117 12.90 9.51 5.84
CA GLU A 117 14.05 8.76 5.33
C GLU A 117 13.63 7.59 4.42
N ASP A 118 14.53 7.21 3.52
CA ASP A 118 14.39 5.98 2.74
C ASP A 118 14.38 4.77 3.69
N GLY A 119 13.54 3.80 3.40
CA GLY A 119 13.46 2.56 4.17
C GLY A 119 12.49 2.61 5.34
N ALA A 120 11.83 3.75 5.60
CA ALA A 120 10.84 3.81 6.67
C ALA A 120 9.62 2.97 6.30
N PRO A 121 9.18 2.04 7.19
CA PRO A 121 8.05 1.16 6.88
C PRO A 121 6.72 1.89 6.79
N ALA A 122 5.82 1.33 5.98
CA ALA A 122 4.42 1.72 5.99
C ALA A 122 3.66 0.91 7.05
N GLN A 123 2.67 1.51 7.65
CA GLN A 123 1.86 0.93 8.73
C GLN A 123 0.42 1.41 8.66
N ILE A 124 -0.42 0.83 9.48
CA ILE A 124 -1.78 1.33 9.70
C ILE A 124 -1.93 1.92 11.08
#